data_ddcb2d0f61fd95628b50cf4de20417ce
#
_entry.id   ddcb2d0f61fd95628b50cf4de20417ce
#
_cell.length_a   1.000
_cell.length_b   1.000
_cell.length_c   1.000
_cell.angle_alpha   90.00
_cell.angle_beta   90.00
_cell.angle_gamma   90.00
#
_symmetry.space_group_name_H-M   'P 1'
#
loop_
_entity.id
_entity.type
_entity.pdbx_description
1 polymer ?
#
loop_
_entity_poly.entity_id
_entity_poly.type
_entity_poly.pdbx_seq_one_letter_code
_entity_poly.pdbx_strand_id
1 'polypeptide(L)' 'MNKIWADRLIAGTKTWDEVPASRKPAVNDILLEYVNKGKITPERYQEIVGVEAE' A
#
# COMPACT_ATOMS: atom_id res chain seq x y z
N MET A 1 -0.10 2.42 -13.32
CA MET A 1 0.68 1.27 -12.89
C MET A 1 0.78 1.17 -11.38
N ASN A 2 0.93 2.32 -10.70
CA ASN A 2 1.03 2.30 -9.23
C ASN A 2 -0.25 1.78 -8.59
N LYS A 3 -1.38 2.02 -9.24
CA LYS A 3 -2.65 1.54 -8.72
C LYS A 3 -2.70 0.02 -8.68
N ILE A 4 -2.05 -0.61 -9.65
CA ILE A 4 -1.98 -2.07 -9.69
C ILE A 4 -1.23 -2.59 -8.47
N TRP A 5 -0.14 -1.91 -8.10
CA TRP A 5 0.61 -2.27 -6.91
C TRP A 5 -0.26 -2.18 -5.66
N ALA A 6 -1.00 -1.07 -5.54
CA ALA A 6 -1.88 -0.90 -4.39
C ALA A 6 -2.92 -2.00 -4.32
N ASP A 7 -3.52 -2.32 -5.46
CA ASP A 7 -4.53 -3.37 -5.51
C ASP A 7 -3.95 -4.72 -5.11
N ARG A 8 -2.75 -5.03 -5.57
CA ARG A 8 -2.11 -6.30 -5.25
C ARG A 8 -1.72 -6.38 -3.78
N LEU A 9 -1.28 -5.26 -3.22
CA LEU A 9 -0.95 -5.23 -1.81
C LEU A 9 -2.18 -5.45 -0.95
N ILE A 10 -3.29 -4.84 -1.33
CA ILE A 10 -4.54 -5.01 -0.61
C ILE A 10 -5.04 -6.44 -0.73
N ALA A 11 -4.90 -7.02 -1.89
CA ALA A 11 -5.33 -8.41 -2.13
C ALA A 11 -4.41 -9.43 -1.45
N GLY A 12 -3.20 -9.01 -1.06
CA GLY A 12 -2.26 -9.90 -0.41
C GLY A 12 -1.44 -10.75 -1.36
N THR A 13 -1.49 -10.45 -2.66
CA THR A 13 -0.72 -11.20 -3.64
C THR A 13 0.72 -10.72 -3.75
N LYS A 14 0.99 -9.49 -3.26
CA LYS A 14 2.33 -8.92 -3.23
C LYS A 14 2.57 -8.30 -1.86
N THR A 15 3.83 -8.16 -1.50
CA THR A 15 4.20 -7.54 -0.24
C THR A 15 4.83 -6.18 -0.49
N TRP A 16 4.85 -5.36 0.56
CA TRP A 16 5.42 -4.03 0.48
C TRP A 16 6.89 -4.07 0.05
N ASP A 17 7.61 -5.09 0.49
CA ASP A 17 9.02 -5.25 0.15
C ASP A 17 9.23 -5.44 -1.35
N GLU A 18 8.24 -5.99 -2.03
CA GLU A 18 8.37 -6.24 -3.46
C GLU A 18 8.20 -4.99 -4.29
N VAL A 19 7.65 -3.94 -3.70
CA VAL A 19 7.45 -2.68 -4.42
C VAL A 19 8.82 -2.03 -4.63
N PRO A 20 9.17 -1.67 -5.87
CA PRO A 20 10.45 -0.99 -6.10
C PRO A 20 10.56 0.28 -5.28
N ALA A 21 11.77 0.57 -4.82
CA ALA A 21 11.99 1.73 -3.97
C ALA A 21 11.53 3.02 -4.64
N SER A 22 11.75 3.12 -5.94
CA SER A 22 11.36 4.33 -6.68
C SER A 22 9.85 4.48 -6.78
N ARG A 23 9.10 3.39 -6.55
CA ARG A 23 7.65 3.43 -6.63
C ARG A 23 6.97 3.51 -5.27
N LYS A 24 7.71 3.23 -4.20
CA LYS A 24 7.12 3.20 -2.87
C LYS A 24 6.40 4.49 -2.50
N PRO A 25 6.97 5.67 -2.72
CA PRO A 25 6.25 6.90 -2.36
C PRO A 25 4.93 7.04 -3.10
N ALA A 26 4.91 6.71 -4.39
CA ALA A 26 3.69 6.84 -5.18
C ALA A 26 2.64 5.83 -4.73
N VAL A 27 3.06 4.59 -4.47
CA VAL A 27 2.14 3.56 -4.02
C VAL A 27 1.60 3.91 -2.64
N ASN A 28 2.46 4.43 -1.78
CA ASN A 28 2.04 4.87 -0.45
C ASN A 28 0.95 5.94 -0.53
N ASP A 29 1.12 6.89 -1.43
CA ASP A 29 0.11 7.94 -1.64
C ASP A 29 -1.23 7.35 -2.06
N ILE A 30 -1.20 6.35 -2.93
CA ILE A 30 -2.42 5.72 -3.39
C ILE A 30 -3.10 4.98 -2.24
N LEU A 31 -2.32 4.28 -1.42
CA LEU A 31 -2.88 3.58 -0.27
C LEU A 31 -3.50 4.55 0.72
N LEU A 32 -2.85 5.68 0.95
CA LEU A 32 -3.42 6.71 1.82
C LEU A 32 -4.72 7.27 1.26
N GLU A 33 -4.76 7.43 -0.05
CA GLU A 33 -5.98 7.89 -0.70
C GLU A 33 -7.11 6.87 -0.51
N TYR A 34 -6.79 5.60 -0.59
CA TYR A 34 -7.79 4.55 -0.36
C TYR A 34 -8.32 4.59 1.06
N VAL A 35 -7.43 4.84 2.03
CA VAL A 35 -7.86 5.00 3.42
C VAL A 35 -8.81 6.19 3.53
N ASN A 36 -8.43 7.29 2.90
CA ASN A 36 -9.21 8.53 2.94
C ASN A 36 -10.59 8.34 2.35
N LYS A 37 -10.68 7.52 1.31
CA LYS A 37 -11.95 7.27 0.64
C LYS A 37 -12.74 6.14 1.30
N GLY A 38 -12.18 5.51 2.32
CA GLY A 38 -12.86 4.42 3.00
C GLY A 38 -12.79 3.10 2.29
N LYS A 39 -11.92 2.96 1.32
CA LYS A 39 -11.77 1.70 0.60
C LYS A 39 -11.02 0.66 1.41
N ILE A 40 -10.09 1.11 2.26
CA ILE A 40 -9.41 0.25 3.22
C ILE A 40 -9.36 0.99 4.54
N THR A 41 -9.16 0.24 5.63
CA THR A 41 -9.07 0.85 6.95
C THR A 41 -7.64 1.31 7.20
N PRO A 42 -7.44 2.28 8.11
CA PRO A 42 -6.09 2.67 8.50
C PRO A 42 -5.30 1.49 9.06
N GLU A 43 -5.98 0.57 9.72
CA GLU A 43 -5.33 -0.62 10.27
C GLU A 43 -4.80 -1.50 9.14
N ARG A 44 -5.59 -1.68 8.10
CA ARG A 44 -5.16 -2.47 6.95
C ARG A 44 -3.95 -1.82 6.28
N TYR A 45 -3.98 -0.50 6.15
CA TYR A 45 -2.85 0.23 5.60
C TYR A 45 -1.59 -0.05 6.41
N GLN A 46 -1.71 -0.02 7.72
CA GLN A 46 -0.57 -0.27 8.60
C GLN A 46 -0.06 -1.69 8.46
N GLU A 47 -0.95 -2.64 8.27
CA GLU A 47 -0.53 -4.02 8.02
C GLU A 47 0.31 -4.14 6.76
N ILE A 48 -0.08 -3.39 5.73
CA ILE A 48 0.60 -3.45 4.44
C ILE A 48 1.99 -2.84 4.54
N VAL A 49 2.12 -1.67 5.17
CA VAL A 49 3.39 -0.94 5.21
C VAL A 49 4.04 -0.97 6.57
N GLY A 50 3.38 -1.55 7.56
CA GLY A 50 3.82 -1.45 8.95
C GLY A 50 5.19 -2.06 9.20
N VAL A 51 5.50 -3.12 8.48
CA VAL A 51 6.79 -3.76 8.62
C VAL A 51 7.90 -2.78 8.29
N GLU A 52 7.66 -1.94 7.30
CA GLU A 52 8.63 -0.93 6.91
C GLU A 52 8.76 0.18 7.96
N ALA A 53 7.66 0.47 8.63
CA ALA A 53 7.64 1.55 9.62
C ALA A 53 8.40 1.17 10.88
N GLU A 54 8.58 -0.11 11.09
CA GLU A 54 9.34 -0.58 12.23
C GLU A 54 10.78 -0.21 12.06
#